data_d7f71f572eb96d5eca6df17ac937d54b
#
_entry.id   d7f71f572eb96d5eca6df17ac937d54b
#
_cell.length_a   1.000
_cell.length_b   1.000
_cell.length_c   1.000
_cell.angle_alpha   90.00
_cell.angle_beta   90.00
_cell.angle_gamma   90.00
#
_symmetry.space_group_name_H-M   'P 1'
#
loop_
_entity.id
_entity.type
_entity.pdbx_description
1 polymer ?
#
loop_
_entity_poly.entity_id
_entity_poly.type
_entity_poly.pdbx_seq_one_letter_code
_entity_poly.pdbx_strand_id
1 'polypeptide(L)'
;MSLLEIEDIIIIIDKREKMTVSYPQIGSKVVAKVIETKGDCTIGMKVGDEYELSLHKCGDFCGFFYHNILGWIKTLQLGGAFPMGDDPDVQVWDCPNANNRVKIELRRVKE
;
A
#
# COMPACT_ATOMS: atom_id res chain seq x y z
N MET A 1 35.49 10.12 18.06
CA MET A 1 34.09 10.51 17.92
C MET A 1 33.25 9.86 19.00
N SER A 2 32.46 10.61 19.68
CA SER A 2 31.62 10.06 20.76
C SER A 2 30.36 9.41 20.19
N LEU A 3 29.74 8.54 20.98
CA LEU A 3 28.46 7.92 20.63
C LEU A 3 27.37 8.99 20.46
N LEU A 4 27.46 10.05 21.23
CA LEU A 4 26.51 11.14 21.17
C LEU A 4 26.53 11.83 19.81
N GLU A 5 27.70 12.01 19.23
CA GLU A 5 27.84 12.60 17.90
C GLU A 5 27.23 11.73 16.82
N ILE A 6 27.35 10.40 16.95
CA ILE A 6 26.75 9.46 16.02
C ILE A 6 25.22 9.55 16.11
N GLU A 7 24.68 9.60 17.31
CA GLU A 7 23.23 9.71 17.52
C GLU A 7 22.68 11.01 16.93
N ASP A 8 23.39 12.12 17.09
CA ASP A 8 22.99 13.41 16.53
C ASP A 8 22.95 13.36 15.01
N ILE A 9 23.92 12.71 14.40
CA ILE A 9 23.97 12.56 12.94
C ILE A 9 22.79 11.73 12.43
N ILE A 10 22.46 10.66 13.12
CA ILE A 10 21.33 9.80 12.75
C ILE A 10 20.02 10.57 12.84
N ILE A 11 19.81 11.32 13.91
CA ILE A 11 18.60 12.13 14.10
C ILE A 11 18.48 13.18 12.98
N ILE A 12 19.57 13.81 12.59
CA ILE A 12 19.58 14.80 11.52
C ILE A 12 19.20 14.15 10.18
N ILE A 13 19.69 12.96 9.90
CA ILE A 13 19.35 12.22 8.68
C ILE A 13 17.87 11.90 8.65
N ASP A 14 17.31 11.41 9.75
CA ASP A 14 15.88 11.10 9.86
C ASP A 14 15.01 12.34 9.60
N LYS A 15 15.39 13.47 10.17
CA LYS A 15 14.68 14.73 9.98
C LYS A 15 14.73 15.19 8.52
N ARG A 16 15.86 14.99 7.85
CA ARG A 16 15.99 15.35 6.45
C ARG A 16 15.11 14.48 5.57
N GLU A 17 15.03 13.19 5.84
CA GLU A 17 14.15 12.30 5.11
C GLU A 17 12.70 12.74 5.25
N LYS A 18 12.27 13.09 6.45
CA LYS A 18 10.91 13.59 6.68
C LYS A 18 10.65 14.93 6.01
N MET A 19 11.67 15.75 5.83
CA MET A 19 11.54 17.07 5.22
C MET A 19 11.61 17.04 3.69
N THR A 20 12.25 16.02 3.11
CA THR A 20 12.43 15.92 1.66
C THR A 20 11.28 15.25 0.95
N VAL A 21 10.51 14.43 1.66
CA VAL A 21 9.39 13.70 1.07
C VAL A 21 8.19 13.82 2.00
N SER A 22 7.06 14.21 1.44
CA SER A 22 5.79 14.20 2.15
C SER A 22 4.73 13.61 1.22
N TYR A 23 3.71 12.97 1.83
CA TYR A 23 2.64 12.34 1.08
C TYR A 23 1.35 13.13 1.27
N PRO A 24 0.95 13.92 0.27
CA PRO A 24 -0.30 14.68 0.39
C PRO A 24 -1.49 13.74 0.42
N GLN A 25 -2.49 14.09 1.21
CA GLN A 25 -3.76 13.37 1.18
C GLN A 25 -4.59 13.95 0.05
N ILE A 26 -4.64 13.23 -1.06
CA ILE A 26 -5.40 13.63 -2.25
C ILE A 26 -6.53 12.61 -2.42
N GLY A 27 -7.76 13.10 -2.49
CA GLY A 27 -8.92 12.24 -2.69
C GLY A 27 -9.23 11.34 -1.49
N SER A 28 -9.76 10.17 -1.77
CA SER A 28 -10.19 9.22 -0.75
C SER A 28 -9.05 8.33 -0.29
N LYS A 29 -9.13 7.90 0.96
CA LYS A 29 -8.21 6.89 1.50
C LYS A 29 -8.54 5.53 0.91
N VAL A 30 -7.52 4.79 0.52
CA VAL A 30 -7.67 3.44 -0.05
C VAL A 30 -6.88 2.45 0.79
N VAL A 31 -7.51 1.34 1.13
CA VAL A 31 -6.89 0.29 1.95
C VAL A 31 -6.95 -1.04 1.22
N ALA A 32 -5.84 -1.76 1.23
CA ALA A 32 -5.76 -3.14 0.77
C ALA A 32 -5.67 -4.05 1.97
N LYS A 33 -6.55 -5.05 2.03
CA LYS A 33 -6.53 -6.06 3.08
C LYS A 33 -6.28 -7.42 2.46
N VAL A 34 -5.30 -8.14 2.99
CA VAL A 34 -5.03 -9.51 2.55
C VAL A 34 -6.14 -10.43 3.07
N ILE A 35 -6.86 -11.07 2.15
CA ILE A 35 -7.98 -11.93 2.51
C ILE A 35 -7.70 -13.41 2.27
N GLU A 36 -6.71 -13.73 1.45
CA GLU A 36 -6.35 -15.11 1.15
C GLU A 36 -4.90 -15.18 0.69
N THR A 37 -4.20 -16.25 1.03
CA THR A 37 -2.87 -16.52 0.49
C THR A 37 -2.81 -17.95 -0.01
N LYS A 38 -2.10 -18.14 -1.14
CA LYS A 38 -1.81 -19.45 -1.69
C LYS A 38 -0.30 -19.57 -1.81
N GLY A 39 0.28 -20.51 -1.06
CA GLY A 39 1.72 -20.62 -0.94
C GLY A 39 2.31 -19.57 -0.01
N ASP A 40 3.61 -19.41 -0.03
CA ASP A 40 4.33 -18.47 0.82
C ASP A 40 4.67 -17.22 0.04
N CYS A 41 4.08 -16.09 0.42
CA CYS A 41 4.40 -14.81 -0.20
C CYS A 41 5.89 -14.50 -0.02
N THR A 42 6.54 -14.04 -1.09
CA THR A 42 7.99 -13.76 -1.10
C THR A 42 8.39 -12.77 0.00
N ILE A 43 7.55 -11.81 0.33
CA ILE A 43 7.83 -10.84 1.39
C ILE A 43 7.06 -11.10 2.67
N GLY A 44 6.33 -12.21 2.74
CA GLY A 44 5.68 -12.63 3.97
C GLY A 44 4.34 -11.97 4.29
N MET A 45 3.60 -11.50 3.31
CA MET A 45 2.26 -10.95 3.52
C MET A 45 1.32 -12.05 4.00
N LYS A 46 0.49 -11.75 5.00
CA LYS A 46 -0.38 -12.72 5.66
C LYS A 46 -1.82 -12.23 5.68
N VAL A 47 -2.75 -13.19 5.73
CA VAL A 47 -4.19 -12.88 5.86
C VAL A 47 -4.42 -11.98 7.07
N GLY A 48 -5.18 -10.92 6.85
CA GLY A 48 -5.47 -9.92 7.88
C GLY A 48 -4.59 -8.69 7.83
N ASP A 49 -3.44 -8.75 7.12
CA ASP A 49 -2.58 -7.57 6.95
C ASP A 49 -3.32 -6.49 6.17
N GLU A 50 -3.19 -5.25 6.61
CA GLU A 50 -3.79 -4.10 5.94
C GLU A 50 -2.73 -3.08 5.58
N TYR A 51 -2.93 -2.44 4.43
CA TYR A 51 -1.99 -1.46 3.89
C TYR A 51 -2.77 -0.26 3.35
N GLU A 52 -2.39 0.93 3.78
CA GLU A 52 -2.91 2.15 3.17
C GLU A 52 -2.13 2.44 1.90
N LEU A 53 -2.82 2.49 0.77
CA LEU A 53 -2.22 2.69 -0.54
C LEU A 53 -2.71 3.99 -1.17
N SER A 54 -1.83 4.63 -1.91
CA SER A 54 -2.21 5.80 -2.71
C SER A 54 -1.40 5.79 -4.01
N LEU A 55 -1.70 6.71 -4.89
CA LEU A 55 -0.91 6.84 -6.11
C LEU A 55 0.54 7.27 -5.85
N HIS A 56 0.85 7.76 -4.63
CA HIS A 56 2.20 8.18 -4.26
C HIS A 56 2.88 7.24 -3.26
N LYS A 57 2.14 6.29 -2.68
CA LYS A 57 2.64 5.56 -1.52
C LYS A 57 2.17 4.13 -1.49
N CYS A 58 3.07 3.18 -1.29
CA CYS A 58 2.70 1.79 -1.06
C CYS A 58 3.17 1.23 0.29
N GLY A 59 3.99 1.97 1.06
CA GLY A 59 4.51 1.50 2.34
C GLY A 59 5.22 0.15 2.21
N ASP A 60 4.86 -0.77 3.07
CA ASP A 60 5.41 -2.13 3.06
C ASP A 60 4.66 -3.09 2.14
N PHE A 61 3.72 -2.61 1.38
CA PHE A 61 3.00 -3.43 0.40
C PHE A 61 3.97 -3.83 -0.72
N CYS A 62 3.79 -5.03 -1.26
CA CYS A 62 4.64 -5.56 -2.33
C CYS A 62 4.63 -4.64 -3.55
N GLY A 63 5.80 -4.16 -3.95
CA GLY A 63 5.93 -3.28 -5.11
C GLY A 63 5.46 -3.89 -6.42
N PHE A 64 5.68 -5.19 -6.60
CA PHE A 64 5.23 -5.92 -7.78
C PHE A 64 3.70 -5.93 -7.89
N PHE A 65 3.02 -6.19 -6.78
CA PHE A 65 1.57 -6.17 -6.72
C PHE A 65 1.05 -4.73 -6.88
N TYR A 66 1.67 -3.78 -6.20
CA TYR A 66 1.33 -2.36 -6.29
C TYR A 66 1.39 -1.86 -7.72
N HIS A 67 2.47 -2.18 -8.43
CA HIS A 67 2.63 -1.79 -9.82
C HIS A 67 1.45 -2.29 -10.67
N ASN A 68 1.03 -3.52 -10.42
CA ASN A 68 -0.02 -4.17 -11.20
C ASN A 68 -1.41 -3.56 -10.94
N ILE A 69 -1.67 -3.04 -9.75
CA ILE A 69 -3.00 -2.51 -9.37
C ILE A 69 -3.03 -1.00 -9.23
N LEU A 70 -1.96 -0.31 -9.59
CA LEU A 70 -1.86 1.14 -9.41
C LEU A 70 -3.02 1.90 -10.07
N GLY A 71 -3.44 1.47 -11.26
CA GLY A 71 -4.58 2.09 -11.94
C GLY A 71 -5.88 2.00 -11.15
N TRP A 72 -6.09 0.89 -10.47
CA TRP A 72 -7.29 0.68 -9.66
C TRP A 72 -7.23 1.47 -8.36
N ILE A 73 -6.05 1.61 -7.77
CA ILE A 73 -5.85 2.48 -6.61
C ILE A 73 -6.20 3.93 -6.99
N LYS A 74 -5.71 4.40 -8.12
CA LYS A 74 -6.03 5.74 -8.63
C LYS A 74 -7.53 5.91 -8.83
N THR A 75 -8.18 4.91 -9.40
CA THR A 75 -9.63 4.94 -9.64
C THR A 75 -10.37 5.22 -8.35
N LEU A 76 -10.09 4.46 -7.29
CA LEU A 76 -10.76 4.65 -6.00
C LEU A 76 -10.37 5.96 -5.33
N GLN A 77 -9.10 6.29 -5.37
CA GLN A 77 -8.59 7.48 -4.70
C GLN A 77 -9.17 8.78 -5.30
N LEU A 78 -9.33 8.82 -6.62
CA LEU A 78 -9.72 10.03 -7.33
C LEU A 78 -11.21 10.09 -7.64
N GLY A 79 -12.02 9.28 -7.01
CA GLY A 79 -13.47 9.38 -7.08
C GLY A 79 -14.16 8.53 -8.14
N GLY A 80 -13.40 7.64 -8.79
CA GLY A 80 -13.97 6.66 -9.70
C GLY A 80 -14.68 5.55 -8.97
N ALA A 81 -15.24 4.61 -9.74
CA ALA A 81 -15.96 3.46 -9.18
C ALA A 81 -15.70 2.24 -10.04
N PHE A 82 -15.78 1.06 -9.43
CA PHE A 82 -15.69 -0.18 -10.17
C PHE A 82 -17.05 -0.56 -10.73
N PRO A 83 -17.17 -0.75 -12.04
CA PRO A 83 -18.45 -1.15 -12.64
C PRO A 83 -18.74 -2.64 -12.47
N MET A 84 -17.76 -3.43 -12.03
CA MET A 84 -17.90 -4.85 -11.80
C MET A 84 -18.24 -5.12 -10.33
N GLY A 85 -19.06 -6.14 -10.07
CA GLY A 85 -19.41 -6.52 -8.71
C GLY A 85 -20.50 -5.67 -8.10
N ASP A 86 -20.82 -5.96 -6.84
CA ASP A 86 -21.97 -5.39 -6.15
C ASP A 86 -21.65 -4.06 -5.44
N ASP A 87 -20.39 -3.83 -5.12
CA ASP A 87 -19.97 -2.64 -4.39
C ASP A 87 -18.97 -1.85 -5.24
N PRO A 88 -19.32 -0.63 -5.65
CA PRO A 88 -18.44 0.20 -6.49
C PRO A 88 -17.16 0.67 -5.77
N ASP A 89 -17.10 0.55 -4.45
CA ASP A 89 -15.97 0.98 -3.64
C ASP A 89 -14.99 -0.15 -3.30
N VAL A 90 -15.29 -1.38 -3.72
CA VAL A 90 -14.52 -2.56 -3.33
C VAL A 90 -14.30 -3.49 -4.51
N GLN A 91 -13.09 -3.98 -4.65
CA GLN A 91 -12.77 -5.01 -5.64
C GLN A 91 -11.68 -5.92 -5.11
N VAL A 92 -11.78 -7.20 -5.44
CA VAL A 92 -10.77 -8.20 -5.08
C VAL A 92 -9.77 -8.33 -6.23
N TRP A 93 -8.49 -8.36 -5.88
CA TRP A 93 -7.39 -8.51 -6.85
C TRP A 93 -6.41 -9.56 -6.40
N ASP A 94 -5.84 -10.27 -7.36
CA ASP A 94 -4.82 -11.29 -7.12
C ASP A 94 -3.44 -10.76 -7.46
N CYS A 95 -2.45 -11.14 -6.64
CA CYS A 95 -1.05 -10.92 -6.93
C CYS A 95 -0.69 -11.58 -8.29
N PRO A 96 0.12 -10.92 -9.13
CA PRO A 96 0.53 -11.49 -10.41
C PRO A 96 1.47 -12.69 -10.29
N ASN A 97 1.97 -13.00 -9.09
CA ASN A 97 2.82 -14.18 -8.89
C ASN A 97 1.95 -15.45 -8.87
N ALA A 98 2.06 -16.26 -9.92
CA ALA A 98 1.24 -17.46 -10.06
C ALA A 98 1.56 -18.56 -9.04
N ASN A 99 2.78 -18.56 -8.51
CA ASN A 99 3.25 -19.61 -7.59
C ASN A 99 2.89 -19.34 -6.13
N ASN A 100 2.94 -18.08 -5.73
CA ASN A 100 2.71 -17.65 -4.35
C ASN A 100 1.73 -16.49 -4.36
N ARG A 101 0.47 -16.80 -4.61
CA ARG A 101 -0.54 -15.79 -4.88
C ARG A 101 -1.18 -15.25 -3.60
N VAL A 102 -1.19 -13.94 -3.50
CA VAL A 102 -1.89 -13.21 -2.43
C VAL A 102 -3.15 -12.60 -3.05
N LYS A 103 -4.26 -12.72 -2.36
CA LYS A 103 -5.52 -12.10 -2.75
C LYS A 103 -5.81 -10.96 -1.78
N ILE A 104 -6.14 -9.80 -2.29
CA ILE A 104 -6.49 -8.64 -1.49
C ILE A 104 -7.89 -8.15 -1.81
N GLU A 105 -8.50 -7.50 -0.81
CA GLU A 105 -9.67 -6.66 -1.00
C GLU A 105 -9.17 -5.22 -1.01
N LEU A 106 -9.38 -4.54 -2.14
CA LEU A 106 -9.02 -3.13 -2.29
C LEU A 106 -10.29 -2.31 -2.07
N ARG A 107 -10.27 -1.42 -1.08
CA ARG A 107 -11.46 -0.71 -0.62
C ARG A 107 -11.21 0.78 -0.46
N ARG A 108 -12.14 1.58 -0.93
CA ARG A 108 -12.18 3.01 -0.60
C ARG A 108 -12.80 3.18 0.78
N VAL A 109 -12.10 3.88 1.65
CA VAL A 109 -12.60 4.18 2.99
C VAL A 109 -13.43 5.45 2.92
N LYS A 110 -14.67 5.35 3.31
CA LYS A 110 -15.57 6.52 3.40
C LYS A 110 -15.49 7.08 4.81
N GLU A 111 -15.18 8.34 4.89
CA GLU A 111 -15.13 9.07 6.15
C GLU A 111 -16.32 10.02 6.29
#